data_88d616b33b8535bf7bc8bc76c818b6c4
#
_entry.id   88d616b33b8535bf7bc8bc76c818b6c4
#
_cell.length_a   1.000
_cell.length_b   1.000
_cell.length_c   1.000
_cell.angle_alpha   90.00
_cell.angle_beta   90.00
_cell.angle_gamma   90.00
#
_symmetry.space_group_name_H-M   'P 1'
#
loop_
_entity.id
_entity.type
_entity.pdbx_description
1 polymer ?
#
loop_
_entity_poly.entity_id
_entity_poly.type
_entity_poly.pdbx_seq_one_letter_code
_entity_poly.pdbx_strand_id
1 'polypeptide(L)'
;LALILLGVESEDEVLCQSFTFSASANPIVYQGATPVFIDSESDTWNMDPSALEDAIVSRQALGKRIKAIIPVHLYGMPAKMDEIKFVAEKYGIPIIEDAAEALGSTLLDKNCGAFGEFAALGFNGNKIITTSGGGALLSNDEGAIQKARFLATQARDAAPHYQHSHIGYNYRLSNVLAGIGRGQMEVLNDRVQARRANFNRYKEYFASVNSRGYKIEFQEELEGYFSNRWLTCTLVDPELNKGISRESIRLALERE
;
A
#
# COMPACT_ATOMS: atom_id res chain seq x y z
N LEU A 1 0.63 -12.03 -7.69
CA LEU A 1 1.83 -12.51 -8.42
C LEU A 1 3.09 -12.45 -7.54
N ALA A 2 3.39 -11.36 -6.80
CA ALA A 2 4.56 -11.27 -5.93
C ALA A 2 4.65 -12.45 -4.95
N LEU A 3 3.56 -12.79 -4.26
CA LEU A 3 3.50 -13.93 -3.34
C LEU A 3 3.86 -15.27 -4.03
N ILE A 4 3.36 -15.47 -5.25
CA ILE A 4 3.69 -16.67 -6.06
C ILE A 4 5.19 -16.69 -6.39
N LEU A 5 5.76 -15.55 -6.77
CA LEU A 5 7.18 -15.43 -7.11
C LEU A 5 8.09 -15.67 -5.91
N LEU A 6 7.66 -15.29 -4.71
CA LEU A 6 8.35 -15.60 -3.45
C LEU A 6 8.12 -17.05 -2.99
N GLY A 7 7.29 -17.83 -3.69
CA GLY A 7 6.99 -19.21 -3.34
C GLY A 7 6.18 -19.32 -2.04
N VAL A 8 5.22 -18.43 -1.86
CA VAL A 8 4.25 -18.53 -0.76
C VAL A 8 3.29 -19.68 -1.06
N GLU A 9 3.14 -20.58 -0.11
CA GLU A 9 2.36 -21.81 -0.22
C GLU A 9 1.42 -21.98 0.97
N SER A 10 0.61 -23.03 0.92
CA SER A 10 -0.23 -23.42 2.05
C SER A 10 0.61 -23.65 3.31
N GLU A 11 0.08 -23.25 4.47
CA GLU A 11 0.72 -23.29 5.79
C GLU A 11 1.83 -22.24 6.03
N ASP A 12 2.24 -21.48 5.01
CA ASP A 12 3.08 -20.29 5.23
C ASP A 12 2.31 -19.18 5.93
N GLU A 13 3.05 -18.30 6.58
CA GLU A 13 2.52 -17.06 7.13
C GLU A 13 3.11 -15.86 6.41
N VAL A 14 2.28 -14.84 6.22
CA VAL A 14 2.69 -13.54 5.66
C VAL A 14 2.25 -12.45 6.63
N LEU A 15 3.21 -11.65 7.09
CA LEU A 15 2.94 -10.54 7.99
C LEU A 15 2.38 -9.37 7.18
N CYS A 16 1.21 -8.88 7.55
CA CYS A 16 0.47 -7.87 6.80
C CYS A 16 -0.01 -6.77 7.74
N GLN A 17 0.07 -5.52 7.30
CA GLN A 17 -0.50 -4.39 8.04
C GLN A 17 -2.00 -4.61 8.29
N SER A 18 -2.48 -4.32 9.50
CA SER A 18 -3.89 -4.49 9.87
C SER A 18 -4.76 -3.37 9.32
N PHE A 19 -4.27 -2.14 9.37
CA PHE A 19 -4.96 -0.96 8.83
C PHE A 19 -4.65 -0.81 7.34
N THR A 20 -5.43 -1.50 6.52
CA THR A 20 -5.24 -1.55 5.06
C THR A 20 -6.55 -1.86 4.34
N PHE A 21 -6.55 -1.69 3.02
CA PHE A 21 -7.57 -2.27 2.17
C PHE A 21 -7.37 -3.79 2.05
N SER A 22 -8.46 -4.55 1.99
CA SER A 22 -8.43 -6.02 2.00
C SER A 22 -7.58 -6.67 0.90
N ALA A 23 -7.21 -5.91 -0.14
CA ALA A 23 -6.36 -6.39 -1.23
C ALA A 23 -4.91 -6.67 -0.80
N SER A 24 -4.45 -6.18 0.36
CA SER A 24 -3.15 -6.58 0.92
C SER A 24 -3.23 -7.97 1.57
N ALA A 25 -4.35 -8.32 2.21
CA ALA A 25 -4.52 -9.56 2.96
C ALA A 25 -5.12 -10.71 2.13
N ASN A 26 -6.16 -10.43 1.30
CA ASN A 26 -6.85 -11.46 0.53
C ASN A 26 -5.93 -12.30 -0.36
N PRO A 27 -4.93 -11.74 -1.07
CA PRO A 27 -4.02 -12.53 -1.91
C PRO A 27 -3.19 -13.55 -1.13
N ILE A 28 -2.96 -13.33 0.16
CA ILE A 28 -2.29 -14.30 1.06
C ILE A 28 -3.16 -15.55 1.17
N VAL A 29 -4.44 -15.36 1.45
CA VAL A 29 -5.43 -16.44 1.57
C VAL A 29 -5.62 -17.17 0.22
N TYR A 30 -5.54 -16.44 -0.92
CA TYR A 30 -5.61 -17.08 -2.24
C TYR A 30 -4.47 -18.07 -2.49
N GLN A 31 -3.32 -17.93 -1.82
CA GLN A 31 -2.20 -18.89 -1.85
C GLN A 31 -2.35 -20.02 -0.82
N GLY A 32 -3.43 -20.04 -0.03
CA GLY A 32 -3.61 -20.98 1.09
C GLY A 32 -2.78 -20.62 2.31
N ALA A 33 -2.08 -19.50 2.30
CA ALA A 33 -1.27 -19.01 3.42
C ALA A 33 -2.12 -18.26 4.45
N THR A 34 -1.55 -18.03 5.63
CA THR A 34 -2.22 -17.32 6.73
C THR A 34 -1.72 -15.88 6.85
N PRO A 35 -2.59 -14.87 6.75
CA PRO A 35 -2.21 -13.51 7.08
C PRO A 35 -2.07 -13.36 8.60
N VAL A 36 -0.95 -12.79 9.03
CA VAL A 36 -0.71 -12.37 10.42
C VAL A 36 -0.73 -10.85 10.44
N PHE A 37 -1.71 -10.28 11.10
CA PHE A 37 -1.90 -8.84 11.11
C PHE A 37 -1.00 -8.15 12.14
N ILE A 38 -0.32 -7.10 11.69
CA ILE A 38 0.54 -6.24 12.49
C ILE A 38 -0.16 -4.91 12.71
N ASP A 39 -0.18 -4.45 13.94
CA ASP A 39 -0.84 -3.20 14.30
C ASP A 39 -0.08 -1.97 13.78
N SER A 40 -0.73 -0.82 13.85
CA SER A 40 -0.22 0.44 13.34
C SER A 40 0.45 1.26 14.44
N GLU A 41 1.51 2.00 14.07
CA GLU A 41 2.08 3.04 14.92
C GLU A 41 1.35 4.39 14.72
N SER A 42 1.52 5.29 15.67
CA SER A 42 0.70 6.51 15.79
C SER A 42 1.08 7.64 14.84
N ASP A 43 2.31 7.65 14.31
CA ASP A 43 2.82 8.79 13.55
C ASP A 43 2.34 8.75 12.08
N THR A 44 2.57 7.62 11.42
CA THR A 44 2.20 7.44 10.01
C THR A 44 0.93 6.61 9.81
N TRP A 45 0.44 5.94 10.88
CA TRP A 45 -0.67 4.98 10.90
C TRP A 45 -0.40 3.71 10.11
N ASN A 46 0.84 3.51 9.72
CA ASN A 46 1.31 2.32 9.01
C ASN A 46 1.85 1.27 9.99
N MET A 47 2.32 0.15 9.46
CA MET A 47 2.85 -0.97 10.22
C MET A 47 3.85 -0.51 11.29
N ASP A 48 3.64 -0.90 12.54
CA ASP A 48 4.58 -0.67 13.64
C ASP A 48 5.79 -1.61 13.51
N PRO A 49 7.03 -1.08 13.34
CA PRO A 49 8.22 -1.91 13.23
C PRO A 49 8.51 -2.74 14.49
N SER A 50 8.14 -2.25 15.69
CA SER A 50 8.31 -2.99 16.94
C SER A 50 7.33 -4.15 17.04
N ALA A 51 6.05 -3.91 16.73
CA ALA A 51 5.04 -4.97 16.68
C ALA A 51 5.36 -6.01 15.59
N LEU A 52 5.97 -5.57 14.47
CA LEU A 52 6.46 -6.46 13.43
C LEU A 52 7.53 -7.41 13.96
N GLU A 53 8.54 -6.88 14.67
CA GLU A 53 9.62 -7.70 15.23
C GLU A 53 9.07 -8.68 16.29
N ASP A 54 8.20 -8.23 17.19
CA ASP A 54 7.57 -9.07 18.20
C ASP A 54 6.75 -10.21 17.57
N ALA A 55 6.03 -9.93 16.49
CA ALA A 55 5.30 -10.94 15.74
C ALA A 55 6.25 -11.97 15.11
N ILE A 56 7.34 -11.54 14.48
CA ILE A 56 8.34 -12.46 13.90
C ILE A 56 8.88 -13.41 14.97
N VAL A 57 9.34 -12.88 16.09
CA VAL A 57 9.90 -13.68 17.19
C VAL A 57 8.86 -14.68 17.72
N SER A 58 7.64 -14.21 17.97
CA SER A 58 6.54 -15.06 18.47
C SER A 58 6.17 -16.17 17.48
N ARG A 59 6.03 -15.86 16.18
CA ARG A 59 5.64 -16.86 15.18
C ARG A 59 6.75 -17.87 14.93
N GLN A 60 8.02 -17.44 14.88
CA GLN A 60 9.16 -18.35 14.76
C GLN A 60 9.28 -19.28 15.98
N ALA A 61 9.02 -18.79 17.19
CA ALA A 61 9.00 -19.63 18.41
C ALA A 61 7.93 -20.74 18.35
N LEU A 62 6.83 -20.52 17.60
CA LEU A 62 5.79 -21.50 17.33
C LEU A 62 6.12 -22.42 16.13
N GLY A 63 7.33 -22.35 15.58
CA GLY A 63 7.76 -23.14 14.42
C GLY A 63 7.10 -22.74 13.10
N LYS A 64 6.53 -21.55 13.01
CA LYS A 64 5.88 -21.05 11.79
C LYS A 64 6.89 -20.51 10.78
N ARG A 65 6.59 -20.72 9.49
CA ARG A 65 7.42 -20.23 8.38
C ARG A 65 6.85 -18.92 7.84
N ILE A 66 7.54 -17.83 8.13
CA ILE A 66 7.17 -16.49 7.64
C ILE A 66 7.83 -16.30 6.27
N LYS A 67 7.03 -16.04 5.23
CA LYS A 67 7.51 -15.97 3.85
C LYS A 67 7.63 -14.56 3.30
N ALA A 68 6.89 -13.59 3.81
CA ALA A 68 6.94 -12.21 3.38
C ALA A 68 6.37 -11.25 4.43
N ILE A 69 6.72 -9.98 4.30
CA ILE A 69 6.14 -8.85 5.01
C ILE A 69 5.46 -7.95 3.98
N ILE A 70 4.23 -7.51 4.25
CA ILE A 70 3.47 -6.59 3.39
C ILE A 70 3.17 -5.30 4.17
N PRO A 71 4.09 -4.33 4.21
CA PRO A 71 3.79 -2.98 4.66
C PRO A 71 2.96 -2.26 3.60
N VAL A 72 2.13 -1.33 4.06
CA VAL A 72 1.29 -0.49 3.20
C VAL A 72 1.68 0.96 3.39
N HIS A 73 1.67 1.74 2.33
CA HIS A 73 1.80 3.19 2.39
C HIS A 73 0.41 3.81 2.41
N LEU A 74 -0.26 3.70 3.56
CA LEU A 74 -1.67 4.00 3.74
C LEU A 74 -1.99 5.46 3.42
N TYR A 75 -3.00 5.67 2.58
CA TYR A 75 -3.50 6.99 2.16
C TYR A 75 -2.44 7.88 1.47
N GLY A 76 -1.34 7.27 1.04
CA GLY A 76 -0.23 7.97 0.41
C GLY A 76 0.86 8.40 1.39
N MET A 77 0.74 8.10 2.68
CA MET A 77 1.78 8.33 3.68
C MET A 77 2.79 7.18 3.66
N PRO A 78 4.09 7.45 3.44
CA PRO A 78 5.10 6.41 3.51
C PRO A 78 5.11 5.71 4.88
N ALA A 79 5.23 4.38 4.89
CA ALA A 79 5.54 3.62 6.10
C ALA A 79 6.99 3.88 6.55
N LYS A 80 7.34 3.53 7.79
CA LYS A 80 8.70 3.62 8.34
C LYS A 80 9.60 2.54 7.72
N MET A 81 9.84 2.68 6.39
CA MET A 81 10.47 1.63 5.58
C MET A 81 11.91 1.33 5.95
N ASP A 82 12.65 2.28 6.47
CA ASP A 82 14.02 2.08 6.96
C ASP A 82 14.02 1.17 8.21
N GLU A 83 13.12 1.39 9.16
CA GLU A 83 12.96 0.55 10.34
C GLU A 83 12.37 -0.84 9.99
N ILE A 84 11.32 -0.88 9.16
CA ILE A 84 10.72 -2.14 8.68
C ILE A 84 11.76 -2.97 7.91
N LYS A 85 12.56 -2.32 7.07
CA LYS A 85 13.60 -2.98 6.29
C LYS A 85 14.72 -3.51 7.18
N PHE A 86 15.13 -2.74 8.21
CA PHE A 86 16.10 -3.21 9.19
C PHE A 86 15.63 -4.50 9.89
N VAL A 87 14.36 -4.54 10.31
CA VAL A 87 13.76 -5.76 10.89
C VAL A 87 13.72 -6.90 9.88
N ALA A 88 13.23 -6.64 8.66
CA ALA A 88 13.14 -7.65 7.62
C ALA A 88 14.50 -8.28 7.26
N GLU A 89 15.54 -7.46 7.10
CA GLU A 89 16.92 -7.90 6.82
C GLU A 89 17.49 -8.74 7.98
N LYS A 90 17.24 -8.35 9.23
CA LYS A 90 17.68 -9.11 10.42
C LYS A 90 17.16 -10.55 10.44
N TYR A 91 15.96 -10.78 9.93
CA TYR A 91 15.34 -12.10 9.91
C TYR A 91 15.33 -12.77 8.53
N GLY A 92 15.88 -12.11 7.51
CA GLY A 92 15.97 -12.62 6.14
C GLY A 92 14.60 -12.81 5.47
N ILE A 93 13.63 -11.94 5.77
CA ILE A 93 12.26 -12.02 5.27
C ILE A 93 12.06 -10.97 4.17
N PRO A 94 11.63 -11.34 2.94
CA PRO A 94 11.42 -10.40 1.86
C PRO A 94 10.21 -9.49 2.10
N ILE A 95 10.27 -8.28 1.54
CA ILE A 95 9.22 -7.26 1.62
C ILE A 95 8.50 -7.14 0.27
N ILE A 96 7.16 -7.10 0.33
CA ILE A 96 6.28 -6.69 -0.77
C ILE A 96 5.61 -5.38 -0.35
N GLU A 97 6.01 -4.25 -0.93
CA GLU A 97 5.34 -2.98 -0.64
C GLU A 97 3.96 -2.91 -1.28
N ASP A 98 2.92 -2.65 -0.50
CA ASP A 98 1.66 -2.18 -1.03
C ASP A 98 1.72 -0.66 -1.18
N ALA A 99 2.13 -0.21 -2.36
CA ALA A 99 2.24 1.19 -2.73
C ALA A 99 1.07 1.65 -3.63
N ALA A 100 -0.07 0.93 -3.58
CA ALA A 100 -1.24 1.22 -4.40
C ALA A 100 -1.83 2.63 -4.19
N GLU A 101 -1.46 3.30 -3.11
CA GLU A 101 -1.94 4.62 -2.72
C GLU A 101 -0.82 5.69 -2.73
N ALA A 102 0.43 5.27 -2.93
CA ALA A 102 1.61 6.10 -2.68
C ALA A 102 2.44 6.44 -3.92
N LEU A 103 1.89 6.30 -5.12
CA LEU A 103 2.60 6.73 -6.32
C LEU A 103 2.87 8.25 -6.25
N GLY A 104 4.16 8.63 -6.33
CA GLY A 104 4.62 10.00 -6.15
C GLY A 104 4.93 10.40 -4.70
N SER A 105 4.77 9.48 -3.73
CA SER A 105 5.25 9.67 -2.36
C SER A 105 6.70 9.20 -2.22
N THR A 106 7.46 9.85 -1.31
CA THR A 106 8.86 9.49 -1.05
C THR A 106 9.18 9.46 0.44
N LEU A 107 10.15 8.65 0.82
CA LEU A 107 10.83 8.67 2.11
C LEU A 107 12.32 8.90 1.84
N LEU A 108 12.91 9.97 2.41
CA LEU A 108 14.31 10.35 2.21
C LEU A 108 14.66 10.38 0.70
N ASP A 109 13.82 11.04 -0.10
CA ASP A 109 13.92 11.17 -1.56
C ASP A 109 13.81 9.86 -2.36
N LYS A 110 13.61 8.71 -1.70
CA LYS A 110 13.38 7.43 -2.34
C LYS A 110 11.88 7.17 -2.52
N ASN A 111 11.45 6.83 -3.73
CA ASN A 111 10.05 6.58 -4.05
C ASN A 111 9.49 5.38 -3.27
N CYS A 112 8.26 5.51 -2.76
CA CYS A 112 7.47 4.37 -2.31
C CYS A 112 7.31 3.37 -3.47
N GLY A 113 7.46 2.08 -3.16
CA GLY A 113 7.50 1.02 -4.16
C GLY A 113 8.92 0.67 -4.64
N ALA A 114 9.97 1.25 -4.03
CA ALA A 114 11.37 0.98 -4.38
C ALA A 114 12.20 0.42 -3.21
N PHE A 115 11.59 0.10 -2.07
CA PHE A 115 12.29 -0.36 -0.87
C PHE A 115 12.36 -1.89 -0.76
N GLY A 116 11.29 -2.59 -1.15
CA GLY A 116 11.16 -4.05 -1.06
C GLY A 116 11.68 -4.79 -2.29
N GLU A 117 11.62 -6.12 -2.24
CA GLU A 117 11.89 -7.02 -3.37
C GLU A 117 10.84 -6.85 -4.46
N PHE A 118 9.60 -6.62 -4.05
CA PHE A 118 8.48 -6.32 -4.93
C PHE A 118 7.67 -5.14 -4.40
N ALA A 119 6.98 -4.47 -5.31
CA ALA A 119 5.94 -3.52 -4.96
C ALA A 119 4.74 -3.60 -5.91
N ALA A 120 3.57 -3.29 -5.37
CA ALA A 120 2.32 -3.19 -6.13
C ALA A 120 1.86 -1.73 -6.20
N LEU A 121 1.59 -1.24 -7.41
CA LEU A 121 0.92 0.02 -7.66
C LEU A 121 -0.52 -0.23 -8.10
N GLY A 122 -1.45 0.64 -7.71
CA GLY A 122 -2.85 0.58 -8.10
C GLY A 122 -3.26 1.71 -9.02
N PHE A 123 -4.05 1.40 -10.08
CA PHE A 123 -4.56 2.38 -11.05
C PHE A 123 -6.08 2.38 -11.16
N ASN A 124 -6.79 1.99 -10.09
CA ASN A 124 -8.25 2.08 -10.03
C ASN A 124 -8.73 3.53 -10.16
N GLY A 125 -10.05 3.69 -10.43
CA GLY A 125 -10.67 4.98 -10.72
C GLY A 125 -10.47 6.07 -9.66
N ASN A 126 -10.27 5.67 -8.41
CA ASN A 126 -10.10 6.59 -7.27
C ASN A 126 -8.64 6.89 -6.90
N LYS A 127 -7.65 6.30 -7.58
CA LYS A 127 -6.22 6.49 -7.24
C LYS A 127 -5.69 7.84 -7.71
N ILE A 128 -4.44 8.18 -7.34
CA ILE A 128 -3.80 9.47 -7.68
C ILE A 128 -3.75 9.71 -9.19
N ILE A 129 -3.51 8.66 -9.96
CA ILE A 129 -3.75 8.55 -11.40
C ILE A 129 -4.57 7.27 -11.65
N THR A 130 -5.27 7.21 -12.77
CA THR A 130 -6.17 6.10 -13.06
C THR A 130 -6.06 5.60 -14.50
N THR A 131 -6.23 4.29 -14.66
CA THR A 131 -6.52 3.63 -15.93
C THR A 131 -7.88 2.92 -15.89
N SER A 132 -8.81 3.39 -15.02
CA SER A 132 -10.09 2.73 -14.69
C SER A 132 -9.91 1.46 -13.86
N GLY A 133 -8.90 0.68 -14.11
CA GLY A 133 -8.56 -0.54 -13.39
C GLY A 133 -7.12 -0.96 -13.68
N GLY A 134 -6.65 -2.00 -12.99
CA GLY A 134 -5.29 -2.52 -13.14
C GLY A 134 -4.30 -1.93 -12.16
N GLY A 135 -3.03 -2.22 -12.39
CA GLY A 135 -1.90 -1.84 -11.55
C GLY A 135 -0.58 -2.23 -12.19
N ALA A 136 0.51 -2.09 -11.46
CA ALA A 136 1.83 -2.54 -11.85
C ALA A 136 2.51 -3.31 -10.73
N LEU A 137 3.25 -4.36 -11.09
CA LEU A 137 4.20 -5.04 -10.23
C LEU A 137 5.59 -4.51 -10.55
N LEU A 138 6.31 -4.09 -9.54
CA LEU A 138 7.68 -3.56 -9.62
C LEU A 138 8.65 -4.52 -8.94
N SER A 139 9.84 -4.67 -9.50
CA SER A 139 10.99 -5.32 -8.90
C SER A 139 12.26 -4.93 -9.65
N ASN A 140 13.41 -4.97 -8.99
CA ASN A 140 14.72 -4.88 -9.61
C ASN A 140 15.24 -6.23 -10.12
N ASP A 141 14.57 -7.34 -9.80
CA ASP A 141 14.89 -8.68 -10.30
C ASP A 141 14.24 -8.87 -11.68
N GLU A 142 15.06 -8.79 -12.72
CA GLU A 142 14.63 -8.97 -14.11
C GLU A 142 14.04 -10.37 -14.36
N GLY A 143 14.62 -11.41 -13.75
CA GLY A 143 14.15 -12.79 -13.88
C GLY A 143 12.76 -12.96 -13.28
N ALA A 144 12.54 -12.38 -12.09
CA ALA A 144 11.23 -12.37 -11.44
C ALA A 144 10.19 -11.61 -12.28
N ILE A 145 10.55 -10.47 -12.87
CA ILE A 145 9.64 -9.71 -13.76
C ILE A 145 9.33 -10.47 -15.06
N GLN A 146 10.29 -11.17 -15.64
CA GLN A 146 10.04 -12.04 -16.80
C GLN A 146 9.07 -13.18 -16.42
N LYS A 147 9.27 -13.83 -15.27
CA LYS A 147 8.35 -14.85 -14.75
C LYS A 147 6.96 -14.28 -14.47
N ALA A 148 6.89 -13.08 -13.88
CA ALA A 148 5.62 -12.39 -13.65
C ALA A 148 4.85 -12.14 -14.96
N ARG A 149 5.53 -11.69 -16.01
CA ARG A 149 4.93 -11.49 -17.35
C ARG A 149 4.43 -12.80 -17.97
N PHE A 150 5.21 -13.87 -17.86
CA PHE A 150 4.79 -15.19 -18.29
C PHE A 150 3.51 -15.64 -17.59
N LEU A 151 3.48 -15.58 -16.27
CA LEU A 151 2.31 -15.94 -15.48
C LEU A 151 1.09 -15.04 -15.79
N ALA A 152 1.30 -13.73 -15.95
CA ALA A 152 0.23 -12.76 -16.23
C ALA A 152 -0.36 -12.89 -17.64
N THR A 153 0.33 -13.59 -18.54
CA THR A 153 -0.12 -13.91 -19.92
C THR A 153 -0.51 -15.38 -20.07
N GLN A 154 -1.26 -15.89 -19.13
CA GLN A 154 -1.80 -17.25 -19.07
C GLN A 154 -0.74 -18.36 -18.97
N ALA A 155 0.52 -18.05 -18.67
CA ALA A 155 1.63 -19.01 -18.65
C ALA A 155 1.71 -19.87 -19.93
N ARG A 156 1.51 -19.22 -21.08
CA ARG A 156 1.59 -19.92 -22.37
C ARG A 156 3.02 -20.24 -22.72
N ASP A 157 3.31 -21.52 -22.96
CA ASP A 157 4.63 -22.00 -23.37
C ASP A 157 4.98 -21.53 -24.79
N ALA A 158 6.29 -21.44 -25.06
CA ALA A 158 6.80 -21.12 -26.40
C ALA A 158 6.68 -22.33 -27.32
N ALA A 159 5.47 -22.58 -27.84
CA ALA A 159 5.15 -23.65 -28.73
C ALA A 159 4.31 -23.13 -29.92
N PRO A 160 4.32 -23.79 -31.12
CA PRO A 160 3.50 -23.38 -32.25
C PRO A 160 1.99 -23.60 -32.01
N HIS A 161 1.63 -24.38 -31.02
CA HIS A 161 0.26 -24.67 -30.57
C HIS A 161 0.07 -24.14 -29.13
N TYR A 162 -1.17 -24.16 -28.66
CA TYR A 162 -1.47 -23.81 -27.26
C TYR A 162 -0.99 -24.92 -26.34
N GLN A 163 -0.03 -24.57 -25.46
CA GLN A 163 0.53 -25.44 -24.45
C GLN A 163 0.74 -24.66 -23.18
N HIS A 164 0.45 -25.26 -22.03
CA HIS A 164 0.58 -24.66 -20.73
C HIS A 164 1.16 -25.69 -19.76
N SER A 165 2.41 -25.50 -19.34
CA SER A 165 3.07 -26.33 -18.32
C SER A 165 2.90 -25.75 -16.90
N HIS A 166 2.33 -24.56 -16.79
CA HIS A 166 2.08 -23.87 -15.54
C HIS A 166 0.67 -23.29 -15.50
N ILE A 167 0.14 -23.12 -14.29
CA ILE A 167 -1.08 -22.33 -14.07
C ILE A 167 -0.73 -20.85 -14.28
N GLY A 168 -1.48 -20.18 -15.14
CA GLY A 168 -1.29 -18.77 -15.45
C GLY A 168 -2.56 -17.96 -15.22
N TYR A 169 -2.42 -16.64 -15.43
CA TYR A 169 -3.46 -15.64 -15.14
C TYR A 169 -3.64 -14.70 -16.33
N ASN A 170 -4.81 -14.15 -16.47
CA ASN A 170 -5.07 -13.08 -17.43
C ASN A 170 -5.01 -11.72 -16.71
N TYR A 171 -3.78 -11.29 -16.35
CA TYR A 171 -3.53 -10.13 -15.47
C TYR A 171 -2.84 -8.97 -16.19
N ARG A 172 -2.68 -9.03 -17.53
CA ARG A 172 -2.09 -7.92 -18.28
C ARG A 172 -3.10 -6.80 -18.52
N LEU A 173 -2.64 -5.56 -18.31
CA LEU A 173 -3.36 -4.38 -18.81
C LEU A 173 -3.51 -4.48 -20.34
N SER A 174 -4.68 -4.11 -20.86
CA SER A 174 -4.81 -3.87 -22.29
C SER A 174 -3.95 -2.68 -22.72
N ASN A 175 -3.56 -2.64 -24.00
CA ASN A 175 -2.79 -1.51 -24.54
C ASN A 175 -3.57 -0.18 -24.47
N VAL A 176 -4.91 -0.22 -24.53
CA VAL A 176 -5.76 0.97 -24.36
C VAL A 176 -5.59 1.55 -22.95
N LEU A 177 -5.74 0.72 -21.91
CA LEU A 177 -5.57 1.15 -20.53
C LEU A 177 -4.12 1.56 -20.24
N ALA A 178 -3.14 0.85 -20.77
CA ALA A 178 -1.73 1.22 -20.65
C ALA A 178 -1.43 2.58 -21.33
N GLY A 179 -2.07 2.87 -22.46
CA GLY A 179 -1.98 4.17 -23.13
C GLY A 179 -2.54 5.32 -22.29
N ILE A 180 -3.70 5.09 -21.63
CA ILE A 180 -4.27 6.04 -20.67
C ILE A 180 -3.28 6.25 -19.51
N GLY A 181 -2.70 5.17 -18.96
CA GLY A 181 -1.72 5.25 -17.88
C GLY A 181 -0.50 6.09 -18.24
N ARG A 182 0.02 5.97 -19.47
CA ARG A 182 1.13 6.80 -19.94
C ARG A 182 0.78 8.28 -19.91
N GLY A 183 -0.38 8.66 -20.48
CA GLY A 183 -0.82 10.05 -20.43
C GLY A 183 -1.07 10.57 -19.01
N GLN A 184 -1.58 9.71 -18.12
CA GLN A 184 -1.78 10.06 -16.70
C GLN A 184 -0.43 10.26 -15.97
N MET A 185 0.61 9.50 -16.31
CA MET A 185 1.94 9.65 -15.72
C MET A 185 2.59 11.01 -16.07
N GLU A 186 2.30 11.58 -17.24
CA GLU A 186 2.81 12.89 -17.66
C GLU A 186 2.36 14.04 -16.73
N VAL A 187 1.21 13.87 -16.07
CA VAL A 187 0.63 14.87 -15.17
C VAL A 187 0.62 14.44 -13.71
N LEU A 188 1.37 13.39 -13.34
CA LEU A 188 1.40 12.87 -11.96
C LEU A 188 1.75 13.95 -10.95
N ASN A 189 2.80 14.74 -11.20
CA ASN A 189 3.25 15.79 -10.29
C ASN A 189 2.16 16.85 -10.07
N ASP A 190 1.45 17.24 -11.12
CA ASP A 190 0.35 18.20 -11.01
C ASP A 190 -0.79 17.65 -10.13
N ARG A 191 -1.08 16.34 -10.25
CA ARG A 191 -2.08 15.66 -9.41
C ARG A 191 -1.65 15.63 -7.95
N VAL A 192 -0.39 15.30 -7.67
CA VAL A 192 0.17 15.33 -6.32
C VAL A 192 0.07 16.74 -5.74
N GLN A 193 0.50 17.78 -6.46
CA GLN A 193 0.42 19.16 -5.99
C GLN A 193 -1.03 19.59 -5.73
N ALA A 194 -1.97 19.21 -6.58
CA ALA A 194 -3.39 19.51 -6.37
C ALA A 194 -3.95 18.85 -5.11
N ARG A 195 -3.59 17.58 -4.83
CA ARG A 195 -3.98 16.90 -3.59
C ARG A 195 -3.37 17.56 -2.36
N ARG A 196 -2.10 17.92 -2.41
CA ARG A 196 -1.41 18.63 -1.32
C ARG A 196 -2.02 20.02 -1.08
N ALA A 197 -2.38 20.73 -2.13
CA ALA A 197 -3.09 22.02 -2.01
C ALA A 197 -4.46 21.85 -1.32
N ASN A 198 -5.20 20.79 -1.62
CA ASN A 198 -6.46 20.47 -0.93
C ASN A 198 -6.23 20.17 0.56
N PHE A 199 -5.21 19.37 0.89
CA PHE A 199 -4.83 19.13 2.28
C PHE A 199 -4.56 20.43 3.04
N ASN A 200 -3.78 21.34 2.48
CA ASN A 200 -3.47 22.65 3.09
C ASN A 200 -4.73 23.51 3.30
N ARG A 201 -5.64 23.56 2.31
CA ARG A 201 -6.93 24.24 2.44
C ARG A 201 -7.77 23.70 3.59
N TYR A 202 -7.83 22.38 3.76
CA TYR A 202 -8.52 21.77 4.90
C TYR A 202 -7.84 22.13 6.22
N LYS A 203 -6.51 22.07 6.31
CA LYS A 203 -5.78 22.49 7.51
C LYS A 203 -6.08 23.93 7.89
N GLU A 204 -6.02 24.87 6.95
CA GLU A 204 -6.32 26.28 7.18
C GLU A 204 -7.77 26.47 7.66
N TYR A 205 -8.73 25.83 7.00
CA TYR A 205 -10.13 25.89 7.41
C TYR A 205 -10.33 25.35 8.85
N PHE A 206 -9.80 24.17 9.13
CA PHE A 206 -9.98 23.55 10.44
C PHE A 206 -9.16 24.22 11.54
N ALA A 207 -8.09 24.95 11.23
CA ALA A 207 -7.44 25.81 12.22
C ALA A 207 -8.40 26.84 12.80
N SER A 208 -9.28 27.43 11.97
CA SER A 208 -10.35 28.32 12.42
C SER A 208 -11.44 27.62 13.24
N VAL A 209 -11.71 26.35 12.98
CA VAL A 209 -12.65 25.55 13.77
C VAL A 209 -12.04 25.20 15.11
N ASN A 210 -10.79 24.77 15.13
CA ASN A 210 -10.05 24.43 16.35
C ASN A 210 -9.92 25.62 17.30
N SER A 211 -9.75 26.86 16.77
CA SER A 211 -9.72 28.08 17.60
C SER A 211 -11.04 28.35 18.37
N ARG A 212 -12.13 27.70 18.00
CA ARG A 212 -13.45 27.74 18.69
C ARG A 212 -13.64 26.64 19.74
N GLY A 213 -12.55 25.95 20.12
CA GLY A 213 -12.56 24.91 21.15
C GLY A 213 -12.95 23.52 20.62
N TYR A 214 -12.64 23.24 19.36
CA TYR A 214 -12.65 21.90 18.79
C TYR A 214 -11.23 21.41 18.62
N LYS A 215 -11.04 20.09 18.39
CA LYS A 215 -9.73 19.47 18.14
C LYS A 215 -9.85 18.47 16.98
N ILE A 216 -9.62 18.95 15.76
CA ILE A 216 -9.49 18.13 14.57
C ILE A 216 -8.00 18.04 14.26
N GLU A 217 -7.45 16.84 14.29
CA GLU A 217 -6.03 16.57 14.05
C GLU A 217 -5.84 15.99 12.65
N PHE A 218 -4.79 16.43 11.96
CA PHE A 218 -4.43 15.96 10.63
C PHE A 218 -3.25 15.01 10.72
N GLN A 219 -3.21 14.02 9.85
CA GLN A 219 -2.02 13.20 9.67
C GLN A 219 -0.89 14.08 9.11
N GLU A 220 0.16 14.29 9.88
CA GLU A 220 1.31 15.12 9.49
C GLU A 220 2.42 14.28 8.86
N GLU A 221 3.27 14.92 8.07
CA GLU A 221 4.49 14.32 7.55
C GLU A 221 5.60 14.41 8.62
N LEU A 222 6.35 13.33 8.79
CA LEU A 222 7.59 13.35 9.56
C LEU A 222 8.71 13.96 8.72
N GLU A 223 9.84 14.29 9.37
CA GLU A 223 11.03 14.75 8.65
C GLU A 223 11.51 13.71 7.65
N GLY A 224 11.76 14.14 6.42
CA GLY A 224 12.15 13.24 5.31
C GLY A 224 10.99 12.51 4.64
N TYR A 225 9.74 12.70 5.09
CA TYR A 225 8.55 12.10 4.49
C TYR A 225 7.88 13.08 3.53
N PHE A 226 7.55 12.62 2.35
CA PHE A 226 6.72 13.34 1.39
C PHE A 226 5.54 12.48 0.96
N SER A 227 4.34 12.84 1.40
CA SER A 227 3.10 12.16 1.03
C SER A 227 2.48 12.80 -0.22
N ASN A 228 1.99 11.99 -1.16
CA ASN A 228 1.20 12.47 -2.28
C ASN A 228 -0.18 13.01 -1.84
N ARG A 229 -0.55 12.83 -0.58
CA ARG A 229 -1.84 13.21 0.01
C ARG A 229 -3.02 12.69 -0.82
N TRP A 230 -2.94 11.43 -1.26
CA TRP A 230 -4.04 10.80 -1.99
C TRP A 230 -5.37 11.02 -1.31
N LEU A 231 -5.43 10.85 0.01
CA LEU A 231 -6.54 11.28 0.86
C LEU A 231 -6.06 12.27 1.93
N THR A 232 -6.94 13.20 2.29
CA THR A 232 -6.77 14.03 3.49
C THR A 232 -7.35 13.30 4.68
N CYS A 233 -6.50 12.91 5.62
CA CYS A 233 -6.89 12.11 6.78
C CYS A 233 -6.89 12.95 8.05
N THR A 234 -7.92 12.76 8.88
CA THR A 234 -8.09 13.47 10.15
C THR A 234 -8.55 12.54 11.27
N LEU A 235 -8.18 12.87 12.49
CA LEU A 235 -8.73 12.27 13.70
C LEU A 235 -9.72 13.22 14.34
N VAL A 236 -10.86 12.66 14.75
CA VAL A 236 -11.95 13.37 15.43
C VAL A 236 -12.31 12.59 16.69
N ASP A 237 -11.80 13.01 17.82
CA ASP A 237 -12.16 12.46 19.12
C ASP A 237 -13.45 13.13 19.62
N PRO A 238 -14.56 12.40 19.83
CA PRO A 238 -15.81 12.99 20.32
C PRO A 238 -15.69 13.67 21.68
N GLU A 239 -14.82 13.18 22.56
CA GLU A 239 -14.62 13.77 23.89
C GLU A 239 -14.02 15.18 23.80
N LEU A 240 -13.12 15.38 22.84
CA LEU A 240 -12.48 16.68 22.59
C LEU A 240 -13.28 17.58 21.63
N ASN A 241 -14.37 17.07 21.07
CA ASN A 241 -15.20 17.75 20.07
C ASN A 241 -16.69 17.88 20.45
N LYS A 242 -16.97 18.02 21.76
CA LYS A 242 -18.34 18.26 22.28
C LYS A 242 -19.35 17.19 21.82
N GLY A 243 -18.92 15.94 21.72
CA GLY A 243 -19.73 14.82 21.27
C GLY A 243 -19.82 14.66 19.75
N ILE A 244 -19.20 15.54 18.95
CA ILE A 244 -19.18 15.40 17.49
C ILE A 244 -18.19 14.27 17.12
N SER A 245 -18.73 13.25 16.49
CA SER A 245 -17.95 12.11 15.97
C SER A 245 -17.70 12.23 14.46
N ARG A 246 -16.74 11.42 13.95
CA ARG A 246 -16.55 11.24 12.50
C ARG A 246 -17.86 10.88 11.78
N GLU A 247 -18.70 10.05 12.41
CA GLU A 247 -19.97 9.61 11.85
C GLU A 247 -20.97 10.76 11.78
N SER A 248 -21.02 11.63 12.79
CA SER A 248 -21.85 12.84 12.77
C SER A 248 -21.47 13.74 11.59
N ILE A 249 -20.17 13.91 11.34
CA ILE A 249 -19.66 14.71 10.22
C ILE A 249 -20.03 14.06 8.89
N ARG A 250 -19.82 12.74 8.73
CA ARG A 250 -20.17 11.99 7.53
C ARG A 250 -21.65 12.14 7.18
N LEU A 251 -22.53 11.92 8.17
CA LEU A 251 -23.98 12.04 7.99
C LEU A 251 -24.43 13.47 7.67
N ALA A 252 -23.73 14.48 8.19
CA ALA A 252 -24.02 15.86 7.84
C ALA A 252 -23.66 16.18 6.38
N LEU A 253 -22.48 15.71 5.93
CA LEU A 253 -22.02 15.92 4.56
C LEU A 253 -22.85 15.15 3.50
N GLU A 254 -23.45 14.01 3.88
CA GLU A 254 -24.33 13.26 2.97
C GLU A 254 -25.69 13.93 2.72
N ARG A 255 -26.06 14.93 3.52
CA ARG A 255 -27.33 15.66 3.39
C ARG A 255 -27.24 16.90 2.50
N GLU A 256 -26.01 17.34 2.19
CA GLU A 256 -25.70 18.47 1.32
C GLU A 256 -25.41 18.02 -0.11
#